data_fccc2caea16240e3ba2bf34a5ce83062
#
_entry.id   fccc2caea16240e3ba2bf34a5ce83062
#
_cell.length_a   1.000
_cell.length_b   1.000
_cell.length_c   1.000
_cell.angle_alpha   90.00
_cell.angle_beta   90.00
_cell.angle_gamma   90.00
#
_symmetry.space_group_name_H-M   'P 1'
#
loop_
_entity.id
_entity.type
_entity.pdbx_description
1 polymer ?
#
loop_
_entity_poly.entity_id
_entity_poly.type
_entity_poly.pdbx_seq_one_letter_code
_entity_poly.pdbx_strand_id
1 'polypeptide(L)'
;NTNVSDSDLNDLKSLDHVRDVNRALVLNAKLKRYKDVTLETNVLEENTISKMYVIKGEKYASNKKGLWFDSYLAEYLNIHVGDTLKLDVSGQTLKLKVKGLVNTPDHVYFVKDSTEIFPTHQNYGFIYMSADTFQDAMHVDVTYNKAYVDVDKKNNVSSVKKEIQKDFNFLSVTDRDNSFSYAGYQAEVEEGQTYAPVFTGLFLMIAILSVMSTMNRFVRQQRVQIGTLKALGFKNRKIYIHYIGFGFMISLVAAVLGVV
;
A
#
# COMPACT_ATOMS: atom_id res chain seq x y z
N ASN A 1 29.19 -8.73 1.89
CA ASN A 1 29.33 -8.28 0.50
C ASN A 1 28.19 -7.31 0.19
N THR A 2 28.52 -6.14 -0.34
CA THR A 2 27.54 -5.12 -0.76
C THR A 2 27.24 -5.18 -2.26
N ASN A 3 27.84 -6.10 -2.97
CA ASN A 3 27.71 -6.26 -4.42
C ASN A 3 27.11 -7.63 -4.74
N VAL A 4 26.16 -7.67 -5.67
CA VAL A 4 25.55 -8.87 -6.23
C VAL A 4 26.16 -9.07 -7.63
N SER A 5 27.17 -9.93 -7.70
CA SER A 5 27.92 -10.20 -8.95
C SER A 5 27.11 -11.09 -9.92
N ASP A 6 27.62 -11.27 -11.13
CA ASP A 6 27.04 -12.22 -12.11
C ASP A 6 27.12 -13.66 -11.62
N SER A 7 28.18 -14.03 -10.86
CA SER A 7 28.28 -15.33 -10.20
C SER A 7 27.14 -15.48 -9.18
N ASP A 8 26.98 -14.51 -8.26
CA ASP A 8 25.91 -14.55 -7.27
C ASP A 8 24.52 -14.68 -7.92
N LEU A 9 24.29 -13.99 -9.04
CA LEU A 9 23.04 -14.08 -9.79
C LEU A 9 22.79 -15.51 -10.31
N ASN A 10 23.81 -16.13 -10.91
CA ASN A 10 23.70 -17.48 -11.44
C ASN A 10 23.52 -18.51 -10.33
N ASP A 11 24.27 -18.37 -9.23
CA ASP A 11 24.18 -19.23 -8.08
C ASP A 11 22.79 -19.13 -7.42
N LEU A 12 22.25 -17.92 -7.25
CA LEU A 12 20.90 -17.71 -6.75
C LEU A 12 19.81 -18.30 -7.67
N LYS A 13 19.98 -18.20 -9.00
CA LYS A 13 19.05 -18.80 -9.97
C LYS A 13 19.10 -20.32 -9.97
N SER A 14 20.21 -20.92 -9.51
CA SER A 14 20.38 -22.38 -9.45
C SER A 14 19.82 -23.02 -8.19
N LEU A 15 19.42 -22.23 -7.18
CA LEU A 15 18.84 -22.74 -5.94
C LEU A 15 17.49 -23.40 -6.18
N ASP A 16 17.25 -24.51 -5.46
CA ASP A 16 15.95 -25.17 -5.50
C ASP A 16 14.82 -24.21 -5.08
N HIS A 17 13.68 -24.32 -5.76
CA HIS A 17 12.50 -23.50 -5.51
C HIS A 17 12.62 -22.01 -5.91
N VAL A 18 13.72 -21.56 -6.48
CA VAL A 18 13.86 -20.23 -7.05
C VAL A 18 13.34 -20.22 -8.49
N ARG A 19 12.42 -19.31 -8.81
CA ARG A 19 11.85 -19.16 -10.17
C ARG A 19 12.56 -18.09 -10.98
N ASP A 20 12.89 -16.99 -10.33
CA ASP A 20 13.52 -15.85 -10.99
C ASP A 20 14.32 -15.02 -9.98
N VAL A 21 15.35 -14.33 -10.47
CA VAL A 21 16.18 -13.41 -9.69
C VAL A 21 16.42 -12.15 -10.51
N ASN A 22 16.09 -11.00 -9.94
CA ASN A 22 16.42 -9.69 -10.52
C ASN A 22 17.39 -8.94 -9.62
N ARG A 23 18.29 -8.16 -10.23
CA ARG A 23 19.21 -7.30 -9.52
C ARG A 23 18.79 -5.83 -9.63
N ALA A 24 19.16 -5.07 -8.62
CA ALA A 24 19.00 -3.62 -8.60
C ALA A 24 20.20 -2.95 -7.92
N LEU A 25 20.51 -1.74 -8.37
CA LEU A 25 21.31 -0.79 -7.61
C LEU A 25 20.34 0.17 -6.91
N VAL A 26 20.38 0.17 -5.58
CA VAL A 26 19.59 1.08 -4.76
C VAL A 26 20.52 2.10 -4.12
N LEU A 27 20.23 3.38 -4.35
CA LEU A 27 20.99 4.50 -3.80
C LEU A 27 20.06 5.69 -3.56
N ASN A 28 20.52 6.70 -2.83
CA ASN A 28 19.77 7.92 -2.59
C ASN A 28 20.20 9.03 -3.56
N ALA A 29 19.23 9.71 -4.14
CA ALA A 29 19.41 10.93 -4.91
C ALA A 29 18.69 12.11 -4.24
N LYS A 30 19.15 13.33 -4.49
CA LYS A 30 18.45 14.56 -4.08
C LYS A 30 17.83 15.24 -5.29
N LEU A 31 16.62 15.74 -5.14
CA LEU A 31 15.93 16.49 -6.17
C LEU A 31 16.37 17.96 -6.11
N LYS A 32 17.19 18.43 -7.07
CA LYS A 32 17.84 19.77 -6.99
C LYS A 32 16.88 20.95 -6.87
N ARG A 33 15.68 20.86 -7.42
CA ARG A 33 14.66 21.92 -7.33
C ARG A 33 14.08 22.02 -5.91
N TYR A 34 14.09 20.93 -5.17
CA TYR A 34 13.48 20.79 -3.85
C TYR A 34 14.54 20.28 -2.88
N LYS A 35 15.17 21.20 -2.12
CA LYS A 35 16.38 20.91 -1.31
C LYS A 35 16.22 19.82 -0.27
N ASP A 36 15.01 19.62 0.23
CA ASP A 36 14.73 18.67 1.32
C ASP A 36 14.15 17.35 0.81
N VAL A 37 14.03 17.16 -0.51
CA VAL A 37 13.49 15.93 -1.09
C VAL A 37 14.59 14.94 -1.40
N THR A 38 14.54 13.80 -0.75
CA THR A 38 15.38 12.64 -1.01
C THR A 38 14.58 11.58 -1.78
N LEU A 39 15.22 10.98 -2.78
CA LEU A 39 14.62 9.96 -3.62
C LEU A 39 15.41 8.66 -3.48
N GLU A 40 14.76 7.58 -3.03
CA GLU A 40 15.32 6.25 -3.20
C GLU A 40 15.34 5.93 -4.70
N THR A 41 16.53 5.79 -5.23
CA THR A 41 16.76 5.57 -6.65
C THR A 41 17.05 4.11 -6.90
N ASN A 42 16.16 3.45 -7.63
CA ASN A 42 16.23 2.06 -7.98
C ASN A 42 16.63 1.92 -9.45
N VAL A 43 17.86 1.51 -9.70
CA VAL A 43 18.37 1.20 -11.04
C VAL A 43 18.18 -0.29 -11.28
N LEU A 44 17.22 -0.64 -12.14
CA LEU A 44 16.84 -2.02 -12.39
C LEU A 44 17.57 -2.62 -13.59
N GLU A 45 18.06 -3.85 -13.43
CA GLU A 45 18.47 -4.68 -14.55
C GLU A 45 17.23 -5.17 -15.32
N GLU A 46 16.25 -5.72 -14.59
CA GLU A 46 14.96 -6.17 -15.12
C GLU A 46 13.83 -5.82 -14.14
N ASN A 47 12.58 -5.85 -14.62
CA ASN A 47 11.39 -5.58 -13.79
C ASN A 47 10.40 -6.76 -13.93
N THR A 48 10.85 -7.98 -13.60
CA THR A 48 10.03 -9.19 -13.62
C THR A 48 9.48 -9.56 -12.26
N ILE A 49 10.19 -9.18 -11.17
CA ILE A 49 9.80 -9.36 -9.78
C ILE A 49 9.41 -8.01 -9.19
N SER A 50 8.43 -7.96 -8.30
CA SER A 50 7.90 -6.71 -7.69
C SER A 50 7.57 -5.64 -8.74
N LYS A 51 6.87 -6.03 -9.79
CA LYS A 51 6.58 -5.16 -10.94
C LYS A 51 5.90 -3.87 -10.50
N MET A 52 6.45 -2.75 -10.98
CA MET A 52 5.83 -1.46 -10.76
C MET A 52 4.49 -1.34 -11.50
N TYR A 53 3.52 -0.72 -10.85
CA TYR A 53 2.22 -0.40 -11.42
C TYR A 53 2.23 1.02 -11.96
N VAL A 54 2.01 1.18 -13.26
CA VAL A 54 2.03 2.49 -13.92
C VAL A 54 0.65 3.13 -13.79
N ILE A 55 0.58 4.25 -13.08
CA ILE A 55 -0.63 5.07 -12.91
C ILE A 55 -0.84 5.95 -14.14
N LYS A 56 0.24 6.56 -14.65
CA LYS A 56 0.20 7.47 -15.79
C LYS A 56 1.50 7.43 -16.58
N GLY A 57 1.41 7.51 -17.91
CA GLY A 57 2.58 7.55 -18.79
C GLY A 57 2.92 6.21 -19.41
N GLU A 58 4.20 5.99 -19.71
CA GLU A 58 4.68 4.83 -20.42
C GLU A 58 4.99 3.67 -19.46
N LYS A 59 4.69 2.43 -19.90
CA LYS A 59 5.16 1.23 -19.19
C LYS A 59 6.68 1.16 -19.19
N TYR A 60 7.22 0.67 -18.06
CA TYR A 60 8.65 0.42 -17.94
C TYR A 60 9.12 -0.62 -18.97
N ALA A 61 10.27 -0.34 -19.55
CA ALA A 61 11.05 -1.31 -20.33
C ALA A 61 12.54 -0.98 -20.15
N SER A 62 13.37 -2.00 -20.04
CA SER A 62 14.82 -1.84 -19.77
C SER A 62 15.54 -1.03 -20.85
N ASN A 63 15.09 -1.08 -22.10
CA ASN A 63 15.63 -0.31 -23.23
C ASN A 63 15.10 1.13 -23.36
N LYS A 64 14.21 1.58 -22.46
CA LYS A 64 13.68 2.94 -22.47
C LYS A 64 14.48 3.86 -21.57
N LYS A 65 14.94 4.98 -22.11
CA LYS A 65 15.68 6.01 -21.36
C LYS A 65 14.73 6.98 -20.68
N GLY A 66 14.98 7.23 -19.39
CA GLY A 66 14.20 8.13 -18.55
C GLY A 66 13.96 7.56 -17.16
N LEU A 67 13.06 8.21 -16.42
CA LEU A 67 12.73 7.77 -15.07
C LEU A 67 11.22 7.56 -14.89
N TRP A 68 10.88 6.66 -14.02
CA TRP A 68 9.54 6.43 -13.48
C TRP A 68 9.53 6.93 -12.04
N PHE A 69 8.61 7.84 -11.76
CA PHE A 69 8.57 8.62 -10.52
C PHE A 69 7.40 8.19 -9.63
N ASP A 70 7.60 8.21 -8.33
CA ASP A 70 6.56 7.98 -7.32
C ASP A 70 5.34 8.87 -7.56
N SER A 71 4.16 8.25 -7.69
CA SER A 71 2.93 8.97 -8.04
C SER A 71 2.44 9.91 -6.93
N TYR A 72 2.62 9.55 -5.65
CA TYR A 72 2.20 10.37 -4.51
C TYR A 72 3.09 11.60 -4.35
N LEU A 73 4.42 11.42 -4.41
CA LEU A 73 5.34 12.54 -4.36
C LEU A 73 5.21 13.44 -5.60
N ALA A 74 4.90 12.86 -6.78
CA ALA A 74 4.65 13.63 -8.00
C ALA A 74 3.42 14.53 -7.86
N GLU A 75 2.34 14.04 -7.28
CA GLU A 75 1.14 14.83 -6.99
C GLU A 75 1.45 15.99 -6.04
N TYR A 76 2.15 15.73 -4.95
CA TYR A 76 2.54 16.75 -3.97
C TYR A 76 3.44 17.85 -4.58
N LEU A 77 4.41 17.46 -5.40
CA LEU A 77 5.37 18.39 -6.02
C LEU A 77 4.90 18.96 -7.36
N ASN A 78 3.70 18.59 -7.82
CA ASN A 78 3.13 18.96 -9.13
C ASN A 78 4.06 18.59 -10.30
N ILE A 79 4.61 17.36 -10.26
CA ILE A 79 5.46 16.78 -11.31
C ILE A 79 4.59 15.97 -12.27
N HIS A 80 4.81 16.15 -13.57
CA HIS A 80 4.04 15.51 -14.62
C HIS A 80 4.90 14.64 -15.53
N VAL A 81 4.26 13.67 -16.18
CA VAL A 81 4.89 12.92 -17.27
C VAL A 81 5.33 13.88 -18.36
N GLY A 82 6.61 13.75 -18.75
CA GLY A 82 7.25 14.64 -19.72
C GLY A 82 8.15 15.69 -19.12
N ASP A 83 8.03 15.99 -17.83
CA ASP A 83 8.92 16.93 -17.13
C ASP A 83 10.36 16.41 -17.09
N THR A 84 11.31 17.33 -17.09
CA THR A 84 12.73 17.02 -16.94
C THR A 84 13.19 17.39 -15.55
N LEU A 85 13.61 16.38 -14.79
CA LEU A 85 14.13 16.55 -13.43
C LEU A 85 15.65 16.60 -13.39
N LYS A 86 16.17 17.36 -12.45
CA LYS A 86 17.61 17.41 -12.12
C LYS A 86 17.82 16.71 -10.78
N LEU A 87 18.49 15.57 -10.84
CA LEU A 87 18.82 14.76 -9.68
C LEU A 87 20.30 14.95 -9.33
N ASP A 88 20.59 15.01 -8.06
CA ASP A 88 21.95 14.92 -7.54
C ASP A 88 22.19 13.51 -7.04
N VAL A 89 23.06 12.78 -7.71
CA VAL A 89 23.49 11.43 -7.33
C VAL A 89 24.98 11.49 -7.02
N SER A 90 25.35 11.32 -5.76
CA SER A 90 26.76 11.34 -5.32
C SER A 90 27.57 12.56 -5.82
N GLY A 91 26.93 13.74 -5.88
CA GLY A 91 27.54 14.97 -6.34
C GLY A 91 27.46 15.21 -7.86
N GLN A 92 27.02 14.24 -8.64
CA GLN A 92 26.80 14.42 -10.08
C GLN A 92 25.35 14.79 -10.37
N THR A 93 25.14 15.67 -11.35
CA THR A 93 23.79 16.11 -11.74
C THR A 93 23.28 15.34 -12.95
N LEU A 94 22.27 14.53 -12.77
CA LEU A 94 21.57 13.85 -13.84
C LEU A 94 20.36 14.68 -14.29
N LYS A 95 20.15 14.79 -15.61
CA LYS A 95 18.94 15.39 -16.20
C LYS A 95 18.15 14.29 -16.89
N LEU A 96 17.02 13.90 -16.31
CA LEU A 96 16.22 12.79 -16.79
C LEU A 96 14.77 13.22 -16.98
N LYS A 97 14.15 12.68 -18.04
CA LYS A 97 12.74 12.92 -18.36
C LYS A 97 11.86 11.92 -17.61
N VAL A 98 10.78 12.41 -16.99
CA VAL A 98 9.74 11.57 -16.37
C VAL A 98 8.96 10.86 -17.47
N LYS A 99 9.03 9.54 -17.51
CA LYS A 99 8.35 8.69 -18.48
C LYS A 99 7.02 8.15 -17.96
N GLY A 100 6.92 7.96 -16.65
CA GLY A 100 5.71 7.49 -16.01
C GLY A 100 5.65 7.84 -14.53
N LEU A 101 4.44 7.85 -14.01
CA LEU A 101 4.14 7.90 -12.58
C LEU A 101 3.74 6.52 -12.13
N VAL A 102 4.35 6.02 -11.07
CA VAL A 102 4.26 4.61 -10.67
C VAL A 102 4.04 4.43 -9.18
N ASN A 103 3.41 3.31 -8.84
CA ASN A 103 3.41 2.71 -7.52
C ASN A 103 4.07 1.34 -7.58
N THR A 104 4.55 0.85 -6.44
CA THR A 104 5.24 -0.44 -6.37
C THR A 104 4.85 -1.19 -5.11
N PRO A 105 4.77 -2.52 -5.15
CA PRO A 105 4.51 -3.32 -3.96
C PRO A 105 5.61 -3.24 -2.90
N ASP A 106 6.82 -2.82 -3.27
CA ASP A 106 7.94 -2.67 -2.33
C ASP A 106 7.82 -1.43 -1.43
N HIS A 107 6.99 -0.46 -1.81
CA HIS A 107 6.81 0.82 -1.14
C HIS A 107 5.34 1.08 -0.78
N VAL A 108 4.63 0.06 -0.29
CA VAL A 108 3.22 0.18 0.12
C VAL A 108 3.09 1.03 1.38
N TYR A 109 3.99 0.81 2.34
CA TYR A 109 4.15 1.65 3.54
C TYR A 109 5.56 2.24 3.49
N PHE A 110 5.67 3.42 2.90
CA PHE A 110 6.97 3.98 2.57
C PHE A 110 7.31 5.17 3.46
N VAL A 111 8.23 4.97 4.37
CA VAL A 111 8.80 5.97 5.26
C VAL A 111 10.30 6.08 5.02
N LYS A 112 10.86 7.25 5.30
CA LYS A 112 12.28 7.52 5.07
C LYS A 112 13.19 6.66 5.94
N ASP A 113 12.83 6.52 7.20
CA ASP A 113 13.56 5.73 8.18
C ASP A 113 12.67 5.32 9.37
N SER A 114 13.21 4.53 10.28
CA SER A 114 12.47 4.00 11.44
C SER A 114 12.06 5.06 12.48
N THR A 115 12.42 6.32 12.31
CA THR A 115 11.99 7.41 13.19
C THR A 115 10.66 8.04 12.75
N GLU A 116 10.25 7.80 11.52
CA GLU A 116 8.95 8.23 10.99
C GLU A 116 7.89 7.18 11.28
N ILE A 117 6.84 7.59 11.99
CA ILE A 117 5.72 6.71 12.36
C ILE A 117 4.69 6.61 11.21
N PHE A 118 4.55 7.68 10.43
CA PHE A 118 3.60 7.75 9.32
C PHE A 118 4.31 8.08 8.01
N PRO A 119 3.88 7.48 6.88
CA PRO A 119 4.39 7.84 5.57
C PRO A 119 4.15 9.31 5.27
N THR A 120 5.21 10.07 5.03
CA THR A 120 5.15 11.46 4.60
C THR A 120 5.62 11.57 3.16
N HIS A 121 4.67 11.60 2.21
CA HIS A 121 4.97 11.74 0.78
C HIS A 121 5.34 13.18 0.37
N GLN A 122 6.06 13.92 1.24
CA GLN A 122 6.38 15.33 1.00
C GLN A 122 7.85 15.56 0.69
N ASN A 123 8.74 14.84 1.37
CA ASN A 123 10.18 15.02 1.31
C ASN A 123 10.96 13.73 1.04
N TYR A 124 10.26 12.61 0.94
CA TYR A 124 10.83 11.32 0.60
C TYR A 124 9.94 10.58 -0.39
N GLY A 125 10.52 9.97 -1.40
CA GLY A 125 9.85 9.20 -2.43
C GLY A 125 10.83 8.28 -3.15
N PHE A 126 10.39 7.64 -4.23
CA PHE A 126 11.22 6.72 -4.99
C PHE A 126 11.18 7.01 -6.49
N ILE A 127 12.22 6.61 -7.16
CA ILE A 127 12.32 6.61 -8.62
C ILE A 127 12.90 5.29 -9.12
N TYR A 128 12.50 4.94 -10.32
CA TYR A 128 13.05 3.81 -11.06
C TYR A 128 13.63 4.25 -12.37
N MET A 129 14.74 3.64 -12.78
CA MET A 129 15.33 3.80 -14.10
C MET A 129 16.02 2.50 -14.53
N SER A 130 16.27 2.37 -15.83
CA SER A 130 17.02 1.23 -16.36
C SER A 130 18.53 1.38 -16.11
N ALA A 131 19.23 0.24 -16.13
CA ALA A 131 20.69 0.22 -16.06
C ALA A 131 21.30 1.08 -17.18
N ASP A 132 20.80 0.96 -18.42
CA ASP A 132 21.25 1.77 -19.56
C ASP A 132 21.08 3.28 -19.31
N THR A 133 19.94 3.69 -18.72
CA THR A 133 19.72 5.11 -18.39
C THR A 133 20.74 5.62 -17.39
N PHE A 134 21.06 4.82 -16.38
CA PHE A 134 22.01 5.18 -15.34
C PHE A 134 23.45 5.23 -15.89
N GLN A 135 23.87 4.21 -16.64
CA GLN A 135 25.19 4.14 -17.27
C GLN A 135 25.43 5.32 -18.22
N ASP A 136 24.47 5.63 -19.08
CA ASP A 136 24.55 6.77 -19.99
C ASP A 136 24.66 8.12 -19.25
N ALA A 137 23.96 8.27 -18.13
CA ALA A 137 23.92 9.53 -17.38
C ALA A 137 25.12 9.71 -16.44
N MET A 138 25.64 8.62 -15.87
CA MET A 138 26.73 8.63 -14.90
C MET A 138 28.09 8.31 -15.53
N HIS A 139 28.11 7.71 -16.72
CA HIS A 139 29.31 7.21 -17.41
C HIS A 139 30.12 6.19 -16.59
N VAL A 140 29.41 5.34 -15.83
CA VAL A 140 29.97 4.27 -15.01
C VAL A 140 29.12 3.01 -15.16
N ASP A 141 29.74 1.85 -15.02
CA ASP A 141 29.03 0.58 -14.99
C ASP A 141 28.19 0.44 -13.72
N VAL A 142 27.03 -0.20 -13.85
CA VAL A 142 26.14 -0.42 -12.69
C VAL A 142 26.69 -1.55 -11.83
N THR A 143 26.91 -1.25 -10.57
CA THR A 143 27.24 -2.25 -9.54
C THR A 143 26.02 -2.52 -8.69
N TYR A 144 25.39 -3.67 -8.84
CA TYR A 144 24.16 -4.02 -8.15
C TYR A 144 24.41 -4.35 -6.69
N ASN A 145 23.59 -3.80 -5.79
CA ASN A 145 23.69 -4.00 -4.33
C ASN A 145 22.45 -4.67 -3.71
N LYS A 146 21.45 -5.00 -4.52
CA LYS A 146 20.22 -5.66 -4.09
C LYS A 146 19.83 -6.74 -5.08
N ALA A 147 19.36 -7.88 -4.56
CA ALA A 147 18.74 -8.92 -5.35
C ALA A 147 17.31 -9.19 -4.87
N TYR A 148 16.39 -9.33 -5.80
CA TYR A 148 15.04 -9.82 -5.58
C TYR A 148 14.99 -11.27 -6.01
N VAL A 149 14.51 -12.15 -5.14
CA VAL A 149 14.40 -13.58 -5.40
C VAL A 149 12.93 -13.99 -5.36
N ASP A 150 12.43 -14.52 -6.47
CA ASP A 150 11.07 -15.06 -6.55
C ASP A 150 11.09 -16.56 -6.26
N VAL A 151 10.31 -16.97 -5.26
CA VAL A 151 10.21 -18.36 -4.79
C VAL A 151 8.90 -18.97 -5.26
N ASP A 152 8.92 -20.22 -5.69
CA ASP A 152 7.79 -20.93 -6.30
C ASP A 152 6.55 -21.03 -5.38
N LYS A 153 6.76 -21.21 -4.05
CA LYS A 153 5.69 -21.33 -3.06
C LYS A 153 6.06 -20.63 -1.76
N LYS A 154 5.07 -20.05 -1.10
CA LYS A 154 5.24 -19.36 0.19
C LYS A 154 5.94 -20.26 1.24
N ASN A 155 5.63 -21.55 1.27
CA ASN A 155 6.20 -22.47 2.25
C ASN A 155 7.71 -22.71 2.06
N ASN A 156 8.25 -22.46 0.86
CA ASN A 156 9.65 -22.64 0.53
C ASN A 156 10.51 -21.39 0.82
N VAL A 157 9.88 -20.24 1.10
CA VAL A 157 10.59 -18.97 1.36
C VAL A 157 11.56 -19.09 2.54
N SER A 158 11.15 -19.76 3.62
CA SER A 158 12.01 -19.94 4.80
C SER A 158 13.22 -20.84 4.57
N SER A 159 13.08 -21.87 3.71
CA SER A 159 14.19 -22.75 3.34
C SER A 159 15.18 -22.05 2.43
N VAL A 160 14.69 -21.42 1.36
CA VAL A 160 15.52 -20.64 0.43
C VAL A 160 16.24 -19.49 1.17
N LYS A 161 15.56 -18.79 2.07
CA LYS A 161 16.18 -17.73 2.90
C LYS A 161 17.35 -18.28 3.72
N LYS A 162 17.17 -19.41 4.40
CA LYS A 162 18.25 -20.05 5.20
C LYS A 162 19.44 -20.49 4.35
N GLU A 163 19.17 -21.01 3.17
CA GLU A 163 20.19 -21.42 2.21
C GLU A 163 20.98 -20.20 1.71
N ILE A 164 20.30 -19.12 1.32
CA ILE A 164 20.97 -17.88 0.93
C ILE A 164 21.81 -17.33 2.10
N GLN A 165 21.30 -17.33 3.33
CA GLN A 165 22.03 -16.85 4.49
C GLN A 165 23.28 -17.68 4.83
N LYS A 166 23.25 -18.97 4.50
CA LYS A 166 24.35 -19.89 4.76
C LYS A 166 25.43 -19.80 3.69
N ASP A 167 25.02 -19.78 2.44
CA ASP A 167 25.93 -20.02 1.30
C ASP A 167 26.40 -18.70 0.65
N PHE A 168 25.72 -17.56 0.94
CA PHE A 168 26.07 -16.26 0.42
C PHE A 168 26.42 -15.27 1.56
N ASN A 169 27.45 -14.46 1.33
CA ASN A 169 27.89 -13.46 2.28
C ASN A 169 27.22 -12.09 2.05
N PHE A 170 25.88 -12.06 2.05
CA PHE A 170 25.11 -10.82 1.94
C PHE A 170 24.92 -10.16 3.31
N LEU A 171 24.84 -8.80 3.33
CA LEU A 171 24.65 -8.03 4.56
C LEU A 171 23.30 -8.32 5.23
N SER A 172 22.25 -8.51 4.43
CA SER A 172 20.91 -8.77 4.92
C SER A 172 20.13 -9.61 3.92
N VAL A 173 19.37 -10.56 4.43
CA VAL A 173 18.42 -11.37 3.66
C VAL A 173 17.07 -11.30 4.36
N THR A 174 16.11 -10.65 3.72
CA THR A 174 14.79 -10.40 4.29
C THR A 174 13.72 -10.95 3.35
N ASP A 175 12.75 -11.66 3.89
CA ASP A 175 11.56 -12.05 3.14
C ASP A 175 10.54 -10.91 3.10
N ARG A 176 9.57 -11.00 2.20
CA ARG A 176 8.53 -9.97 2.04
C ARG A 176 7.77 -9.70 3.33
N ASP A 177 7.39 -10.76 4.06
CA ASP A 177 6.54 -10.64 5.26
C ASP A 177 7.27 -9.88 6.39
N ASN A 178 8.61 -9.93 6.39
CA ASN A 178 9.48 -9.20 7.33
C ASN A 178 10.12 -7.93 6.73
N SER A 179 9.77 -7.57 5.49
CA SER A 179 10.21 -6.31 4.93
C SER A 179 9.52 -5.15 5.65
N PHE A 180 10.24 -4.05 5.87
CA PHE A 180 9.73 -2.90 6.63
C PHE A 180 8.42 -2.35 6.07
N SER A 181 8.33 -2.19 4.75
CA SER A 181 7.15 -1.68 4.08
C SER A 181 5.94 -2.61 4.22
N TYR A 182 6.13 -3.92 4.05
CA TYR A 182 5.03 -4.87 4.15
C TYR A 182 4.60 -5.09 5.60
N ALA A 183 5.55 -5.17 6.54
CA ALA A 183 5.26 -5.28 7.98
C ALA A 183 4.49 -4.06 8.50
N GLY A 184 4.86 -2.84 8.07
CA GLY A 184 4.13 -1.62 8.39
C GLY A 184 2.69 -1.66 7.87
N TYR A 185 2.50 -2.04 6.62
CA TYR A 185 1.17 -2.21 6.03
C TYR A 185 0.32 -3.26 6.77
N GLN A 186 0.91 -4.40 7.13
CA GLN A 186 0.21 -5.44 7.89
C GLN A 186 -0.20 -4.95 9.28
N ALA A 187 0.65 -4.20 9.97
CA ALA A 187 0.33 -3.62 11.27
C ALA A 187 -0.88 -2.67 11.19
N GLU A 188 -0.96 -1.82 10.16
CA GLU A 188 -2.11 -0.95 9.89
C GLU A 188 -3.40 -1.75 9.66
N VAL A 189 -3.31 -2.83 8.86
CA VAL A 189 -4.46 -3.70 8.59
C VAL A 189 -4.94 -4.40 9.86
N GLU A 190 -4.03 -4.94 10.68
CA GLU A 190 -4.35 -5.61 11.95
C GLU A 190 -4.95 -4.63 12.96
N GLU A 191 -4.43 -3.41 13.04
CA GLU A 191 -4.99 -2.34 13.85
C GLU A 191 -6.42 -1.99 13.43
N GLY A 192 -6.65 -1.81 12.13
CA GLY A 192 -7.97 -1.57 11.56
C GLY A 192 -8.95 -2.71 11.88
N GLN A 193 -8.53 -3.97 11.74
CA GLN A 193 -9.34 -5.14 12.08
C GLN A 193 -9.67 -5.22 13.58
N THR A 194 -8.77 -4.75 14.43
CA THR A 194 -8.98 -4.73 15.89
C THR A 194 -9.99 -3.66 16.31
N TYR A 195 -9.91 -2.47 15.74
CA TYR A 195 -10.79 -1.35 16.10
C TYR A 195 -12.15 -1.37 15.40
N ALA A 196 -12.26 -1.91 14.20
CA ALA A 196 -13.51 -1.92 13.45
C ALA A 196 -14.70 -2.56 14.22
N PRO A 197 -14.57 -3.72 14.90
CA PRO A 197 -15.66 -4.29 15.69
C PRO A 197 -16.04 -3.43 16.90
N VAL A 198 -15.07 -2.77 17.53
CA VAL A 198 -15.30 -1.90 18.71
C VAL A 198 -16.14 -0.69 18.31
N PHE A 199 -15.74 0.01 17.24
CA PHE A 199 -16.53 1.13 16.73
C PHE A 199 -17.90 0.71 16.23
N THR A 200 -17.99 -0.41 15.52
CA THR A 200 -19.26 -0.95 15.04
C THR A 200 -20.18 -1.26 16.22
N GLY A 201 -19.67 -1.90 17.29
CA GLY A 201 -20.43 -2.18 18.51
C GLY A 201 -20.91 -0.92 19.21
N LEU A 202 -20.07 0.10 19.30
CA LEU A 202 -20.42 1.40 19.88
C LEU A 202 -21.55 2.10 19.08
N PHE A 203 -21.41 2.18 17.76
CA PHE A 203 -22.45 2.78 16.91
C PHE A 203 -23.74 2.00 16.94
N LEU A 204 -23.69 0.67 16.98
CA LEU A 204 -24.88 -0.18 17.13
C LEU A 204 -25.59 0.07 18.45
N MET A 205 -24.85 0.20 19.55
CA MET A 205 -25.40 0.55 20.87
C MET A 205 -26.13 1.89 20.85
N ILE A 206 -25.49 2.93 20.28
CA ILE A 206 -26.09 4.27 20.15
C ILE A 206 -27.36 4.19 19.29
N ALA A 207 -27.33 3.45 18.19
CA ALA A 207 -28.49 3.28 17.32
C ALA A 207 -29.65 2.58 18.04
N ILE A 208 -29.39 1.51 18.80
CA ILE A 208 -30.42 0.81 19.60
C ILE A 208 -31.05 1.76 20.62
N LEU A 209 -30.25 2.51 21.38
CA LEU A 209 -30.74 3.47 22.37
C LEU A 209 -31.58 4.59 21.72
N SER A 210 -31.15 5.09 20.57
CA SER A 210 -31.88 6.11 19.82
C SER A 210 -33.23 5.60 19.31
N VAL A 211 -33.24 4.40 18.71
CA VAL A 211 -34.48 3.76 18.24
C VAL A 211 -35.42 3.47 19.42
N MET A 212 -34.88 2.96 20.53
CA MET A 212 -35.69 2.66 21.72
C MET A 212 -36.31 3.94 22.32
N SER A 213 -35.54 5.03 22.42
CA SER A 213 -36.03 6.33 22.88
C SER A 213 -37.14 6.88 21.98
N THR A 214 -36.90 6.86 20.65
CA THR A 214 -37.85 7.36 19.65
C THR A 214 -39.16 6.53 19.66
N MET A 215 -39.06 5.21 19.71
CA MET A 215 -40.22 4.33 19.76
C MET A 215 -41.02 4.49 21.05
N ASN A 216 -40.36 4.65 22.20
CA ASN A 216 -41.03 4.96 23.46
C ASN A 216 -41.84 6.26 23.38
N ARG A 217 -41.25 7.32 22.81
CA ARG A 217 -41.94 8.58 22.60
C ARG A 217 -43.12 8.43 21.63
N PHE A 218 -42.91 7.74 20.52
CA PHE A 218 -43.96 7.47 19.53
C PHE A 218 -45.14 6.71 20.10
N VAL A 219 -44.89 5.60 20.80
CA VAL A 219 -45.98 4.79 21.46
C VAL A 219 -46.73 5.64 22.50
N ARG A 220 -46.04 6.48 23.29
CA ARG A 220 -46.71 7.38 24.25
C ARG A 220 -47.61 8.39 23.55
N GLN A 221 -47.24 8.95 22.43
CA GLN A 221 -48.06 9.89 21.64
C GLN A 221 -49.29 9.19 21.05
N GLN A 222 -49.19 7.92 20.70
CA GLN A 222 -50.28 7.12 20.14
C GLN A 222 -51.17 6.45 21.19
N ARG A 223 -51.02 6.77 22.46
CA ARG A 223 -51.69 6.09 23.58
C ARG A 223 -53.21 6.11 23.46
N VAL A 224 -53.81 7.25 23.01
CA VAL A 224 -55.27 7.38 22.82
C VAL A 224 -55.75 6.41 21.70
N GLN A 225 -55.07 6.37 20.57
CA GLN A 225 -55.39 5.52 19.44
C GLN A 225 -55.27 4.02 19.82
N ILE A 226 -54.22 3.67 20.56
CA ILE A 226 -54.06 2.30 21.08
C ILE A 226 -55.22 1.93 22.02
N GLY A 227 -55.66 2.86 22.87
CA GLY A 227 -56.80 2.69 23.74
C GLY A 227 -58.13 2.44 22.99
N THR A 228 -58.37 3.24 21.94
CA THR A 228 -59.55 3.10 21.07
C THR A 228 -59.56 1.75 20.34
N LEU A 229 -58.41 1.32 19.79
CA LEU A 229 -58.29 0.02 19.14
C LEU A 229 -58.56 -1.15 20.09
N LYS A 230 -58.10 -1.02 21.34
CA LYS A 230 -58.41 -2.04 22.40
C LYS A 230 -59.90 -2.07 22.76
N ALA A 231 -60.53 -0.90 22.87
CA ALA A 231 -61.98 -0.81 23.15
C ALA A 231 -62.82 -1.41 22.02
N LEU A 232 -62.36 -1.34 20.78
CA LEU A 232 -62.94 -2.00 19.59
C LEU A 232 -62.63 -3.49 19.48
N GLY A 233 -61.95 -4.09 20.48
CA GLY A 233 -61.74 -5.55 20.56
C GLY A 233 -60.47 -6.04 19.79
N PHE A 234 -59.58 -5.16 19.33
CA PHE A 234 -58.35 -5.60 18.70
C PHE A 234 -57.40 -6.29 19.70
N LYS A 235 -56.91 -7.47 19.33
CA LYS A 235 -55.97 -8.24 20.16
C LYS A 235 -54.63 -7.51 20.28
N ASN A 236 -54.06 -7.46 21.47
CA ASN A 236 -52.74 -6.83 21.74
C ASN A 236 -51.66 -7.24 20.74
N ARG A 237 -51.63 -8.52 20.32
CA ARG A 237 -50.65 -9.03 19.33
C ARG A 237 -50.71 -8.29 17.99
N LYS A 238 -51.90 -7.96 17.49
CA LYS A 238 -52.03 -7.20 16.23
C LYS A 238 -51.52 -5.79 16.37
N ILE A 239 -51.76 -5.13 17.51
CA ILE A 239 -51.27 -3.79 17.80
C ILE A 239 -49.75 -3.81 17.89
N TYR A 240 -49.14 -4.75 18.62
CA TYR A 240 -47.68 -4.89 18.70
C TYR A 240 -47.02 -5.11 17.34
N ILE A 241 -47.56 -6.03 16.53
CA ILE A 241 -47.00 -6.31 15.19
C ILE A 241 -47.02 -5.06 14.31
N HIS A 242 -48.05 -4.23 14.39
CA HIS A 242 -48.13 -2.98 13.64
C HIS A 242 -46.99 -2.01 14.00
N TYR A 243 -46.74 -1.75 15.30
CA TYR A 243 -45.71 -0.83 15.75
C TYR A 243 -44.30 -1.38 15.56
N ILE A 244 -44.11 -2.68 15.77
CA ILE A 244 -42.81 -3.35 15.47
C ILE A 244 -42.54 -3.32 13.96
N GLY A 245 -43.56 -3.58 13.12
CA GLY A 245 -43.44 -3.51 11.67
C GLY A 245 -43.03 -2.13 11.17
N PHE A 246 -43.57 -1.06 11.78
CA PHE A 246 -43.17 0.31 11.46
C PHE A 246 -41.68 0.58 11.79
N GLY A 247 -41.21 0.17 12.98
CA GLY A 247 -39.80 0.28 13.36
C GLY A 247 -38.89 -0.52 12.45
N PHE A 248 -39.32 -1.74 12.08
CA PHE A 248 -38.56 -2.60 11.14
C PHE A 248 -38.42 -1.98 9.75
N MET A 249 -39.52 -1.40 9.21
CA MET A 249 -39.49 -0.74 7.90
C MET A 249 -38.53 0.48 7.88
N ILE A 250 -38.54 1.29 8.94
CA ILE A 250 -37.57 2.42 9.05
C ILE A 250 -36.14 1.89 9.09
N SER A 251 -35.87 0.87 9.89
CA SER A 251 -34.54 0.28 9.99
C SER A 251 -34.08 -0.36 8.68
N LEU A 252 -35.00 -0.97 7.92
CA LEU A 252 -34.69 -1.55 6.60
C LEU A 252 -34.29 -0.46 5.59
N VAL A 253 -35.07 0.64 5.54
CA VAL A 253 -34.76 1.77 4.67
C VAL A 253 -33.42 2.39 5.04
N ALA A 254 -33.15 2.60 6.33
CA ALA A 254 -31.88 3.13 6.81
C ALA A 254 -30.69 2.20 6.46
N ALA A 255 -30.88 0.88 6.59
CA ALA A 255 -29.85 -0.10 6.23
C ALA A 255 -29.52 -0.08 4.72
N VAL A 256 -30.54 0.02 3.86
CA VAL A 256 -30.34 0.13 2.40
C VAL A 256 -29.58 1.42 2.05
N LEU A 257 -29.93 2.54 2.67
CA LEU A 257 -29.26 3.82 2.43
C LEU A 257 -27.83 3.86 3.00
N GLY A 258 -27.54 3.07 4.02
CA GLY A 258 -26.22 3.00 4.65
C GLY A 258 -25.22 2.08 3.94
N VAL A 259 -25.67 1.24 2.99
CA VAL A 259 -24.81 0.33 2.20
C VAL A 259 -24.44 0.92 0.83
N VAL A 260 -25.16 1.96 0.36
CA VAL A 260 -24.87 2.69 -0.87
C VAL A 260 -23.90 3.82 -0.60
#